data_34a2806f0f6a96b10c155aa67868f1df
#
_entry.id   34a2806f0f6a96b10c155aa67868f1df
#
_cell.length_a   1.000
_cell.length_b   1.000
_cell.length_c   1.000
_cell.angle_alpha   90.00
_cell.angle_beta   90.00
_cell.angle_gamma   90.00
#
_symmetry.space_group_name_H-M   'P 1'
#
loop_
_entity.id
_entity.type
_entity.pdbx_description
1 polymer ?
#
loop_
_entity_poly.entity_id
_entity_poly.type
_entity_poly.pdbx_seq_one_letter_code
_entity_poly.pdbx_strand_id
1 'polypeptide(L)'
;MNGILAVNHFLNGEKYDTLHKHLAASAKKCGINLNIKTNLELATQKAQADFVLFWDKDINLARRIEKSGVPVFNSAEAIEKCDDKGRTYIELDGIVPQPKTLIAPKCYFKSDMSEFVEKAIDILTLPLIFKESFGSFGAQVFLCNTKEEIYSHISEKPFILQKFIIGSKGHDKRIEIIGGKFICAAERENKNDFRSNVTNGGTMTPCKPTEKEIET
;
A
#
# COMPACT_ATOMS: atom_id res chain seq x y z
N MET A 1 -14.96 -20.98 15.01
CA MET A 1 -14.54 -20.73 13.62
C MET A 1 -13.03 -20.86 13.56
N ASN A 2 -12.51 -21.59 12.58
CA ASN A 2 -11.08 -21.81 12.39
C ASN A 2 -10.59 -21.08 11.13
N GLY A 3 -9.68 -20.16 11.31
CA GLY A 3 -9.08 -19.38 10.23
C GLY A 3 -7.59 -19.60 10.11
N ILE A 4 -7.03 -19.17 8.98
CA ILE A 4 -5.60 -19.03 8.79
C ILE A 4 -5.27 -17.54 8.81
N LEU A 5 -4.23 -17.15 9.56
CA LEU A 5 -3.55 -15.87 9.38
C LEU A 5 -2.39 -16.11 8.42
N ALA A 6 -2.55 -15.70 7.16
CA ALA A 6 -1.50 -15.81 6.15
C ALA A 6 -0.56 -14.62 6.26
N VAL A 7 0.74 -14.88 6.45
CA VAL A 7 1.77 -13.87 6.66
C VAL A 7 2.94 -14.07 5.69
N ASN A 8 3.70 -13.03 5.44
CA ASN A 8 4.87 -13.11 4.57
C ASN A 8 6.06 -13.76 5.30
N HIS A 9 6.59 -14.84 4.75
CA HIS A 9 7.75 -15.56 5.28
C HIS A 9 9.02 -14.67 5.36
N PHE A 10 9.16 -13.74 4.42
CA PHE A 10 10.34 -12.87 4.30
C PHE A 10 10.23 -11.59 5.14
N LEU A 11 9.04 -11.28 5.67
CA LEU A 11 8.82 -10.24 6.67
C LEU A 11 8.83 -10.86 8.07
N ASN A 12 10.03 -11.22 8.53
CA ASN A 12 10.27 -11.87 9.81
C ASN A 12 10.93 -10.90 10.82
N GLY A 13 11.05 -11.36 12.07
CA GLY A 13 11.65 -10.64 13.18
C GLY A 13 10.64 -10.27 14.26
N GLU A 14 11.13 -9.90 15.42
CA GLU A 14 10.34 -9.73 16.66
C GLU A 14 9.12 -8.83 16.51
N LYS A 15 9.26 -7.74 15.75
CA LYS A 15 8.17 -6.79 15.47
C LYS A 15 6.99 -7.47 14.77
N TYR A 16 7.26 -8.26 13.74
CA TYR A 16 6.23 -8.93 12.95
C TYR A 16 5.63 -10.10 13.73
N ASP A 17 6.47 -10.89 14.39
CA ASP A 17 6.03 -12.01 15.23
C ASP A 17 5.10 -11.54 16.36
N THR A 18 5.44 -10.44 17.01
CA THR A 18 4.61 -9.83 18.06
C THR A 18 3.26 -9.39 17.50
N LEU A 19 3.24 -8.73 16.34
CA LEU A 19 2.00 -8.34 15.67
C LEU A 19 1.11 -9.53 15.32
N HIS A 20 1.69 -10.56 14.70
CA HIS A 20 0.96 -11.76 14.29
C HIS A 20 0.37 -12.50 15.50
N LYS A 21 1.15 -12.67 16.59
CA LYS A 21 0.68 -13.25 17.85
C LYS A 21 -0.44 -12.43 18.48
N HIS A 22 -0.32 -11.08 18.43
CA HIS A 22 -1.35 -10.19 18.95
C HIS A 22 -2.66 -10.32 18.17
N LEU A 23 -2.62 -10.38 16.84
CA LEU A 23 -3.80 -10.61 16.00
C LEU A 23 -4.46 -11.95 16.32
N ALA A 24 -3.69 -13.03 16.42
CA ALA A 24 -4.21 -14.36 16.76
C ALA A 24 -4.84 -14.39 18.17
N ALA A 25 -4.19 -13.74 19.14
CA ALA A 25 -4.72 -13.64 20.50
C ALA A 25 -6.01 -12.80 20.57
N SER A 26 -6.10 -11.74 19.77
CA SER A 26 -7.31 -10.89 19.69
C SER A 26 -8.46 -11.65 19.02
N ALA A 27 -8.20 -12.39 17.96
CA ALA A 27 -9.18 -13.26 17.31
C ALA A 27 -9.73 -14.31 18.27
N LYS A 28 -8.86 -14.90 19.10
CA LYS A 28 -9.27 -15.90 20.12
C LYS A 28 -10.27 -15.34 21.12
N LYS A 29 -10.14 -14.05 21.52
CA LYS A 29 -11.12 -13.38 22.40
C LYS A 29 -12.49 -13.24 21.74
N CYS A 30 -12.55 -13.26 20.41
CA CYS A 30 -13.78 -13.23 19.63
C CYS A 30 -14.28 -14.65 19.25
N GLY A 31 -13.75 -15.72 19.85
CA GLY A 31 -14.13 -17.11 19.55
C GLY A 31 -13.57 -17.63 18.22
N ILE A 32 -12.57 -16.95 17.65
CA ILE A 32 -11.94 -17.33 16.38
C ILE A 32 -10.54 -17.88 16.66
N ASN A 33 -10.28 -19.09 16.16
CA ASN A 33 -8.96 -19.70 16.25
C ASN A 33 -8.18 -19.44 14.95
N LEU A 34 -7.15 -18.60 15.00
CA LEU A 34 -6.26 -18.31 13.85
C LEU A 34 -4.99 -19.14 13.95
N ASN A 35 -4.76 -19.98 12.94
CA ASN A 35 -3.49 -20.67 12.74
C ASN A 35 -2.59 -19.81 11.83
N ILE A 36 -1.44 -19.41 12.34
CA ILE A 36 -0.47 -18.60 11.57
C ILE A 36 0.23 -19.52 10.57
N LYS A 37 0.16 -19.15 9.27
CA LYS A 37 0.87 -19.82 8.18
C LYS A 37 1.55 -18.79 7.29
N THR A 38 2.75 -19.11 6.84
CA THR A 38 3.48 -18.26 5.91
C THR A 38 3.00 -18.46 4.47
N ASN A 39 3.21 -17.46 3.62
CA ASN A 39 2.98 -17.58 2.18
C ASN A 39 3.83 -18.70 1.57
N LEU A 40 5.04 -18.97 2.09
CA LEU A 40 5.88 -20.07 1.65
C LEU A 40 5.22 -21.44 1.92
N GLU A 41 4.66 -21.65 3.11
CA GLU A 41 3.92 -22.88 3.44
C GLU A 41 2.67 -23.01 2.57
N LEU A 42 1.90 -21.92 2.46
CA LEU A 42 0.67 -21.92 1.67
C LEU A 42 0.94 -22.03 0.17
N ALA A 43 2.15 -21.73 -0.33
CA ALA A 43 2.50 -21.93 -1.73
C ALA A 43 2.46 -23.39 -2.14
N THR A 44 2.77 -24.30 -1.23
CA THR A 44 2.86 -25.75 -1.48
C THR A 44 1.73 -26.56 -0.86
N GLN A 45 0.95 -25.96 0.06
CA GLN A 45 -0.13 -26.62 0.78
C GLN A 45 -1.50 -26.03 0.41
N LYS A 46 -2.55 -26.85 0.54
CA LYS A 46 -3.93 -26.34 0.47
C LYS A 46 -4.30 -25.62 1.76
N ALA A 47 -4.95 -24.46 1.62
CA ALA A 47 -5.57 -23.80 2.75
C ALA A 47 -6.81 -24.61 3.19
N GLN A 48 -6.77 -25.14 4.42
CA GLN A 48 -7.89 -25.87 5.03
C GLN A 48 -8.37 -25.06 6.24
N ALA A 49 -9.34 -24.18 6.02
CA ALA A 49 -9.89 -23.30 7.04
C ALA A 49 -11.26 -22.78 6.59
N ASP A 50 -12.03 -22.24 7.53
CA ASP A 50 -13.30 -21.56 7.22
C ASP A 50 -13.08 -20.27 6.45
N PHE A 51 -11.92 -19.61 6.66
CA PHE A 51 -11.48 -18.39 5.96
C PHE A 51 -9.97 -18.18 6.14
N VAL A 52 -9.43 -17.26 5.34
CA VAL A 52 -8.04 -16.75 5.48
C VAL A 52 -8.05 -15.24 5.75
N LEU A 53 -7.46 -14.82 6.86
CA LEU A 53 -7.06 -13.44 7.07
C LEU A 53 -5.70 -13.25 6.41
N PHE A 54 -5.68 -12.59 5.24
CA PHE A 54 -4.51 -12.51 4.38
C PHE A 54 -3.72 -11.24 4.67
N TRP A 55 -2.68 -11.38 5.49
CA TRP A 55 -1.80 -10.29 5.91
C TRP A 55 -0.53 -10.25 5.06
N ASP A 56 -0.71 -10.30 3.74
CA ASP A 56 0.35 -10.30 2.74
C ASP A 56 -0.15 -9.62 1.45
N LYS A 57 0.73 -9.44 0.48
CA LYS A 57 0.48 -8.86 -0.83
C LYS A 57 0.70 -9.84 -1.99
N ASP A 58 0.82 -11.12 -1.73
CA ASP A 58 0.91 -12.17 -2.75
C ASP A 58 -0.47 -12.40 -3.39
N ILE A 59 -0.79 -11.59 -4.39
CA ILE A 59 -2.07 -11.60 -5.10
C ILE A 59 -2.37 -12.98 -5.71
N ASN A 60 -1.35 -13.62 -6.29
CA ASN A 60 -1.54 -14.92 -6.94
C ASN A 60 -1.87 -16.02 -5.93
N LEU A 61 -1.23 -15.99 -4.75
CA LEU A 61 -1.54 -16.89 -3.67
C LEU A 61 -2.96 -16.65 -3.13
N ALA A 62 -3.31 -15.39 -2.87
CA ALA A 62 -4.66 -15.02 -2.42
C ALA A 62 -5.73 -15.53 -3.40
N ARG A 63 -5.55 -15.26 -4.70
CA ARG A 63 -6.47 -15.69 -5.76
C ARG A 63 -6.55 -17.20 -5.90
N ARG A 64 -5.45 -17.91 -5.71
CA ARG A 64 -5.45 -19.39 -5.68
C ARG A 64 -6.26 -19.95 -4.52
N ILE A 65 -6.14 -19.33 -3.34
CA ILE A 65 -6.89 -19.71 -2.15
C ILE A 65 -8.39 -19.47 -2.38
N GLU A 66 -8.78 -18.29 -2.88
CA GLU A 66 -10.18 -17.98 -3.23
C GLU A 66 -10.76 -18.98 -4.23
N LYS A 67 -10.01 -19.35 -5.27
CA LYS A 67 -10.44 -20.35 -6.25
C LYS A 67 -10.61 -21.75 -5.65
N SER A 68 -10.01 -22.05 -4.52
CA SER A 68 -10.24 -23.31 -3.80
C SER A 68 -11.51 -23.31 -2.95
N GLY A 69 -12.27 -22.22 -2.96
CA GLY A 69 -13.52 -22.05 -2.23
C GLY A 69 -13.37 -21.52 -0.79
N VAL A 70 -12.15 -21.14 -0.39
CA VAL A 70 -11.90 -20.56 0.95
C VAL A 70 -11.95 -19.03 0.86
N PRO A 71 -12.84 -18.34 1.59
CA PRO A 71 -12.90 -16.88 1.63
C PRO A 71 -11.60 -16.25 2.11
N VAL A 72 -11.16 -15.17 1.45
CA VAL A 72 -9.92 -14.43 1.77
C VAL A 72 -10.23 -12.99 2.11
N PHE A 73 -9.67 -12.47 3.20
CA PHE A 73 -9.80 -11.09 3.69
C PHE A 73 -8.40 -10.48 3.96
N ASN A 74 -7.99 -9.40 3.25
CA ASN A 74 -8.68 -8.80 2.12
C ASN A 74 -8.66 -9.74 0.90
N SER A 75 -9.65 -9.56 0.00
CA SER A 75 -9.72 -10.36 -1.24
C SER A 75 -8.51 -10.08 -2.14
N ALA A 76 -8.19 -11.04 -3.01
CA ALA A 76 -7.13 -10.88 -4.00
C ALA A 76 -7.36 -9.65 -4.89
N GLU A 77 -8.62 -9.36 -5.24
CA GLU A 77 -8.99 -8.18 -6.03
C GLU A 77 -8.71 -6.88 -5.26
N ALA A 78 -9.08 -6.80 -3.98
CA ALA A 78 -8.82 -5.63 -3.16
C ALA A 78 -7.30 -5.38 -2.99
N ILE A 79 -6.52 -6.44 -2.76
CA ILE A 79 -5.06 -6.34 -2.66
C ILE A 79 -4.47 -5.83 -3.98
N GLU A 80 -4.89 -6.37 -5.11
CA GLU A 80 -4.41 -5.98 -6.43
C GLU A 80 -4.71 -4.51 -6.76
N LYS A 81 -5.91 -4.03 -6.41
CA LYS A 81 -6.31 -2.62 -6.57
C LYS A 81 -5.50 -1.66 -5.69
N CYS A 82 -5.11 -2.10 -4.50
CA CYS A 82 -4.42 -1.27 -3.52
C CYS A 82 -2.89 -1.33 -3.61
N ASP A 83 -2.30 -2.40 -4.13
CA ASP A 83 -0.84 -2.56 -4.17
C ASP A 83 -0.19 -1.84 -5.35
N ASP A 84 -0.86 -1.76 -6.50
CA ASP A 84 -0.43 -0.98 -7.67
C ASP A 84 -0.95 0.47 -7.56
N LYS A 85 -0.05 1.43 -7.39
CA LYS A 85 -0.41 2.86 -7.25
C LYS A 85 -1.06 3.45 -8.49
N GLY A 86 -0.69 2.95 -9.68
CA GLY A 86 -1.34 3.36 -10.92
C GLY A 86 -2.78 2.86 -10.98
N ARG A 87 -3.01 1.62 -10.61
CA ARG A 87 -4.35 1.04 -10.53
C ARG A 87 -5.20 1.70 -9.44
N THR A 88 -4.64 1.92 -8.25
CA THR A 88 -5.33 2.66 -7.18
C THR A 88 -5.81 4.03 -7.68
N TYR A 89 -4.95 4.75 -8.43
CA TYR A 89 -5.31 6.05 -8.99
C TYR A 89 -6.49 5.95 -9.97
N ILE A 90 -6.50 4.95 -10.85
CA ILE A 90 -7.59 4.73 -11.83
C ILE A 90 -8.90 4.35 -11.12
N GLU A 91 -8.85 3.44 -10.16
CA GLU A 91 -10.04 2.96 -9.43
C GLU A 91 -10.71 4.06 -8.59
N LEU A 92 -9.93 5.06 -8.16
CA LEU A 92 -10.43 6.17 -7.36
C LEU A 92 -10.72 7.44 -8.18
N ASP A 93 -10.48 7.42 -9.50
CA ASP A 93 -10.71 8.57 -10.36
C ASP A 93 -12.19 8.95 -10.42
N GLY A 94 -12.49 10.23 -10.19
CA GLY A 94 -13.85 10.73 -10.09
C GLY A 94 -14.60 10.36 -8.80
N ILE A 95 -14.03 9.53 -7.92
CA ILE A 95 -14.63 9.12 -6.64
C ILE A 95 -14.13 10.01 -5.50
N VAL A 96 -12.83 10.19 -5.39
CA VAL A 96 -12.20 11.01 -4.35
C VAL A 96 -11.23 12.01 -4.95
N PRO A 97 -11.00 13.18 -4.31
CA PRO A 97 -9.98 14.12 -4.75
C PRO A 97 -8.58 13.48 -4.68
N GLN A 98 -7.86 13.51 -5.80
CA GLN A 98 -6.52 12.97 -5.92
C GLN A 98 -5.55 14.02 -6.46
N PRO A 99 -4.25 13.98 -6.09
CA PRO A 99 -3.23 14.75 -6.79
C PRO A 99 -3.17 14.33 -8.26
N LYS A 100 -3.04 15.29 -9.18
CA LYS A 100 -2.87 15.00 -10.61
C LYS A 100 -1.72 14.01 -10.82
N THR A 101 -1.99 12.93 -11.52
CA THR A 101 -1.07 11.79 -11.68
C THR A 101 -1.00 11.37 -13.14
N LEU A 102 0.20 11.03 -13.59
CA LEU A 102 0.45 10.42 -14.88
C LEU A 102 1.05 9.03 -14.64
N ILE A 103 0.43 8.03 -15.26
CA ILE A 103 0.91 6.64 -15.21
C ILE A 103 1.85 6.46 -16.40
N ALA A 104 3.09 6.05 -16.14
CA ALA A 104 4.06 5.82 -17.19
C ALA A 104 3.64 4.64 -18.10
N PRO A 105 3.89 4.73 -19.41
CA PRO A 105 3.69 3.61 -20.29
C PRO A 105 4.54 2.41 -19.86
N LYS A 106 4.01 1.20 -20.04
CA LYS A 106 4.74 -0.02 -19.67
C LYS A 106 5.92 -0.23 -20.61
N CYS A 107 7.10 -0.38 -20.03
CA CYS A 107 8.31 -0.79 -20.74
C CYS A 107 8.60 -2.27 -20.49
N TYR A 108 9.10 -2.97 -21.51
CA TYR A 108 9.52 -4.37 -21.38
C TYR A 108 11.03 -4.51 -21.21
N PHE A 109 11.76 -3.44 -21.45
CA PHE A 109 13.21 -3.27 -21.29
C PHE A 109 13.49 -1.80 -21.06
N LYS A 110 14.69 -1.46 -20.61
CA LYS A 110 15.09 -0.07 -20.39
C LYS A 110 14.92 0.72 -21.70
N SER A 111 14.02 1.68 -21.70
CA SER A 111 13.63 2.48 -22.87
C SER A 111 13.85 3.96 -22.61
N ASP A 112 13.99 4.73 -23.69
CA ASP A 112 14.02 6.18 -23.60
C ASP A 112 12.62 6.70 -23.25
N MET A 113 12.52 7.38 -22.11
CA MET A 113 11.29 7.96 -21.59
C MET A 113 11.30 9.48 -21.67
N SER A 114 12.22 10.07 -22.45
CA SER A 114 12.43 11.54 -22.48
C SER A 114 11.17 12.30 -22.86
N GLU A 115 10.47 11.88 -23.90
CA GLU A 115 9.23 12.52 -24.35
C GLU A 115 8.13 12.47 -23.28
N PHE A 116 7.99 11.33 -22.59
CA PHE A 116 7.01 11.18 -21.50
C PHE A 116 7.34 12.09 -20.33
N VAL A 117 8.64 12.14 -19.93
CA VAL A 117 9.10 12.94 -18.80
C VAL A 117 8.94 14.43 -19.09
N GLU A 118 9.26 14.88 -20.29
CA GLU A 118 9.07 16.29 -20.69
C GLU A 118 7.61 16.70 -20.62
N LYS A 119 6.73 15.94 -21.24
CA LYS A 119 5.29 16.19 -21.15
C LYS A 119 4.75 16.11 -19.71
N ALA A 120 5.30 15.21 -18.90
CA ALA A 120 4.90 15.11 -17.50
C ALA A 120 5.32 16.35 -16.70
N ILE A 121 6.49 16.91 -16.95
CA ILE A 121 6.94 18.17 -16.31
C ILE A 121 6.04 19.33 -16.72
N ASP A 122 5.68 19.43 -17.99
CA ASP A 122 4.77 20.47 -18.49
C ASP A 122 3.39 20.40 -17.82
N ILE A 123 2.90 19.21 -17.55
CA ILE A 123 1.56 18.93 -17.01
C ILE A 123 1.51 19.06 -15.48
N LEU A 124 2.53 18.53 -14.78
CA LEU A 124 2.55 18.40 -13.31
C LEU A 124 3.34 19.52 -12.63
N THR A 125 4.30 20.12 -13.32
CA THR A 125 5.31 21.05 -12.84
C THR A 125 6.28 20.45 -11.80
N LEU A 126 7.50 20.95 -11.78
CA LEU A 126 8.48 20.60 -10.72
C LEU A 126 8.26 21.49 -9.48
N PRO A 127 8.55 20.98 -8.28
CA PRO A 127 8.89 19.59 -7.99
C PRO A 127 7.69 18.64 -8.12
N LEU A 128 7.97 17.40 -8.48
CA LEU A 128 6.97 16.33 -8.56
C LEU A 128 7.41 15.09 -7.78
N ILE A 129 6.49 14.15 -7.59
CA ILE A 129 6.75 12.89 -6.92
C ILE A 129 6.86 11.77 -7.95
N PHE A 130 7.98 11.06 -7.94
CA PHE A 130 8.16 9.77 -8.61
C PHE A 130 7.77 8.64 -7.65
N LYS A 131 6.99 7.67 -8.11
CA LYS A 131 6.65 6.47 -7.31
C LYS A 131 6.74 5.24 -8.20
N GLU A 132 7.50 4.22 -7.78
CA GLU A 132 7.30 2.89 -8.38
C GLU A 132 5.86 2.42 -8.09
N SER A 133 5.22 1.77 -9.07
CA SER A 133 3.82 1.31 -8.93
C SER A 133 3.66 0.38 -7.73
N PHE A 134 4.62 -0.51 -7.54
CA PHE A 134 4.66 -1.44 -6.41
C PHE A 134 5.68 -1.00 -5.36
N GLY A 135 5.37 -1.26 -4.10
CA GLY A 135 6.28 -0.95 -3.01
C GLY A 135 5.58 -0.54 -1.73
N SER A 136 6.32 -0.60 -0.62
CA SER A 136 5.79 -0.37 0.72
C SER A 136 6.68 0.57 1.53
N PHE A 137 6.14 1.10 2.62
CA PHE A 137 6.87 1.89 3.61
C PHE A 137 7.49 3.19 3.09
N GLY A 138 7.10 3.66 1.88
CA GLY A 138 7.63 4.87 1.26
C GLY A 138 9.03 4.71 0.65
N ALA A 139 9.60 3.51 0.60
CA ALA A 139 10.95 3.27 0.09
C ALA A 139 11.10 3.61 -1.42
N GLN A 140 10.02 3.46 -2.18
CA GLN A 140 9.99 3.70 -3.64
C GLN A 140 9.25 5.01 -3.99
N VAL A 141 9.35 6.02 -3.14
CA VAL A 141 8.71 7.34 -3.34
C VAL A 141 9.75 8.43 -3.23
N PHE A 142 9.92 9.22 -4.27
CA PHE A 142 11.00 10.20 -4.39
C PHE A 142 10.43 11.56 -4.78
N LEU A 143 10.91 12.62 -4.13
CA LEU A 143 10.67 13.99 -4.53
C LEU A 143 11.73 14.37 -5.58
N CYS A 144 11.29 14.75 -6.76
CA CYS A 144 12.16 15.14 -7.86
C CYS A 144 12.02 16.65 -8.12
N ASN A 145 13.12 17.38 -7.94
CA ASN A 145 13.19 18.81 -8.18
C ASN A 145 13.68 19.12 -9.59
N THR A 146 14.35 18.17 -10.23
CA THR A 146 14.90 18.30 -11.59
C THR A 146 14.52 17.14 -12.47
N LYS A 147 14.68 17.33 -13.77
CA LYS A 147 14.48 16.29 -14.79
C LYS A 147 15.46 15.13 -14.62
N GLU A 148 16.70 15.42 -14.26
CA GLU A 148 17.77 14.44 -14.05
C GLU A 148 17.46 13.53 -12.86
N GLU A 149 16.87 14.09 -11.80
CA GLU A 149 16.40 13.28 -10.65
C GLU A 149 15.31 12.30 -11.06
N ILE A 150 14.38 12.69 -11.94
CA ILE A 150 13.37 11.77 -12.47
C ILE A 150 14.04 10.62 -13.22
N TYR A 151 14.97 10.93 -14.14
CA TYR A 151 15.66 9.91 -14.92
C TYR A 151 16.47 8.94 -14.07
N SER A 152 17.05 9.41 -12.96
CA SER A 152 17.83 8.56 -12.06
C SER A 152 17.00 7.44 -11.41
N HIS A 153 15.68 7.62 -11.32
CA HIS A 153 14.75 6.64 -10.75
C HIS A 153 14.08 5.74 -11.79
N ILE A 154 14.17 6.08 -13.08
CA ILE A 154 13.56 5.26 -14.13
C ILE A 154 14.32 3.95 -14.29
N SER A 155 13.57 2.86 -14.22
CA SER A 155 14.02 1.50 -14.44
C SER A 155 13.01 0.76 -15.32
N GLU A 156 13.12 -0.56 -15.40
CA GLU A 156 12.14 -1.41 -16.10
C GLU A 156 10.83 -1.60 -15.31
N LYS A 157 10.80 -1.11 -14.08
CA LYS A 157 9.62 -1.22 -13.23
C LYS A 157 8.56 -0.17 -13.61
N PRO A 158 7.27 -0.52 -13.55
CA PRO A 158 6.21 0.45 -13.74
C PRO A 158 6.25 1.53 -12.66
N PHE A 159 5.94 2.76 -13.04
CA PHE A 159 5.96 3.92 -12.16
C PHE A 159 4.87 4.94 -12.50
N ILE A 160 4.63 5.83 -11.59
CA ILE A 160 3.79 7.00 -11.77
C ILE A 160 4.55 8.28 -11.45
N LEU A 161 4.18 9.37 -12.10
CA LEU A 161 4.59 10.74 -11.76
C LEU A 161 3.37 11.48 -11.23
N GLN A 162 3.49 12.12 -10.08
CA GLN A 162 2.38 12.75 -9.39
C GLN A 162 2.74 14.17 -8.95
N LYS A 163 1.78 15.08 -9.06
CA LYS A 163 1.92 16.46 -8.56
C LYS A 163 2.26 16.45 -7.07
N PHE A 164 3.31 17.17 -6.69
CA PHE A 164 3.65 17.35 -5.29
C PHE A 164 2.70 18.36 -4.63
N ILE A 165 2.12 17.97 -3.50
CA ILE A 165 1.25 18.83 -2.69
C ILE A 165 2.08 19.46 -1.59
N ILE A 166 2.59 20.65 -1.82
CA ILE A 166 3.49 21.35 -0.91
C ILE A 166 2.87 21.55 0.49
N GLY A 167 1.57 21.83 0.55
CA GLY A 167 0.86 22.08 1.80
C GLY A 167 0.77 20.87 2.75
N SER A 168 1.06 19.66 2.25
CA SER A 168 1.09 18.43 3.06
C SER A 168 2.50 17.84 3.19
N LYS A 169 3.56 18.64 2.91
CA LYS A 169 4.94 18.16 3.02
C LYS A 169 5.23 17.63 4.43
N GLY A 170 5.60 16.35 4.51
CA GLY A 170 5.92 15.69 5.78
C GLY A 170 4.74 15.47 6.71
N HIS A 171 3.51 15.73 6.26
CA HIS A 171 2.31 15.60 7.08
C HIS A 171 1.19 14.88 6.33
N ASP A 172 0.55 13.94 6.98
CA ASP A 172 -0.70 13.31 6.53
C ASP A 172 -1.56 12.83 7.70
N LYS A 173 -2.79 12.46 7.38
CA LYS A 173 -3.71 11.83 8.31
C LYS A 173 -4.00 10.41 7.84
N ARG A 174 -3.85 9.44 8.73
CA ARG A 174 -4.16 8.04 8.49
C ARG A 174 -5.48 7.69 9.17
N ILE A 175 -6.45 7.21 8.39
CA ILE A 175 -7.76 6.81 8.87
C ILE A 175 -7.92 5.32 8.60
N GLU A 176 -8.26 4.55 9.63
CA GLU A 176 -8.47 3.10 9.51
C GLU A 176 -9.98 2.80 9.49
N ILE A 177 -10.40 2.16 8.41
CA ILE A 177 -11.78 1.71 8.18
C ILE A 177 -11.77 0.19 8.10
N ILE A 178 -12.59 -0.49 8.87
CA ILE A 178 -12.75 -1.95 8.84
C ILE A 178 -14.23 -2.29 8.71
N GLY A 179 -14.57 -3.05 7.68
CA GLY A 179 -15.95 -3.44 7.41
C GLY A 179 -16.89 -2.22 7.21
N GLY A 180 -16.41 -1.15 6.58
CA GLY A 180 -17.14 0.09 6.36
C GLY A 180 -17.33 0.96 7.62
N LYS A 181 -16.64 0.66 8.71
CA LYS A 181 -16.74 1.42 9.97
C LYS A 181 -15.42 2.08 10.32
N PHE A 182 -15.49 3.35 10.71
CA PHE A 182 -14.35 4.05 11.29
C PHE A 182 -13.88 3.37 12.59
N ILE A 183 -12.59 3.13 12.69
CA ILE A 183 -11.95 2.50 13.86
C ILE A 183 -11.09 3.50 14.62
N CYS A 184 -10.13 4.12 13.95
CA CYS A 184 -9.23 5.09 14.54
C CYS A 184 -8.60 5.98 13.46
N ALA A 185 -8.04 7.10 13.90
CA ALA A 185 -7.24 7.97 13.05
C ALA A 185 -6.01 8.49 13.79
N ALA A 186 -4.96 8.77 13.02
CA ALA A 186 -3.73 9.36 13.53
C ALA A 186 -3.15 10.36 12.52
N GLU A 187 -2.64 11.46 13.02
CA GLU A 187 -1.79 12.37 12.28
C GLU A 187 -0.36 11.86 12.31
N ARG A 188 0.31 11.91 11.14
CA ARG A 188 1.71 11.57 11.01
C ARG A 188 2.48 12.81 10.57
N GLU A 189 3.58 13.07 11.24
CA GLU A 189 4.44 14.22 10.97
C GLU A 189 5.90 13.79 10.88
N ASN A 190 6.60 14.30 9.86
CA ASN A 190 8.05 14.19 9.73
C ASN A 190 8.63 15.57 9.35
N LYS A 191 9.40 16.15 10.25
CA LYS A 191 10.01 17.48 10.05
C LYS A 191 11.22 17.46 9.11
N ASN A 192 11.81 16.27 8.88
CA ASN A 192 13.07 16.12 8.16
C ASN A 192 12.90 15.46 6.79
N ASP A 193 11.72 14.88 6.49
CA ASP A 193 11.43 14.23 5.21
C ASP A 193 10.09 14.75 4.67
N PHE A 194 9.94 14.77 3.35
CA PHE A 194 8.64 15.09 2.73
C PHE A 194 7.60 13.99 2.95
N ARG A 195 8.04 12.77 3.28
CA ARG A 195 7.18 11.62 3.62
C ARG A 195 6.94 11.60 5.12
N SER A 196 5.69 11.43 5.52
CA SER A 196 5.26 11.35 6.92
C SER A 196 5.45 9.97 7.57
N ASN A 197 5.90 8.95 6.81
CA ASN A 197 6.00 7.57 7.27
C ASN A 197 6.85 7.43 8.54
N VAL A 198 6.34 6.71 9.53
CA VAL A 198 7.07 6.39 10.78
C VAL A 198 8.38 5.64 10.50
N THR A 199 8.42 4.78 9.48
CA THR A 199 9.63 4.08 9.04
C THR A 199 10.73 5.00 8.52
N ASN A 200 10.38 6.23 8.14
CA ASN A 200 11.32 7.26 7.69
C ASN A 200 11.60 8.31 8.80
N GLY A 201 11.34 7.98 10.06
CA GLY A 201 11.57 8.88 11.19
C GLY A 201 10.40 9.81 11.53
N GLY A 202 9.24 9.60 10.94
CA GLY A 202 8.01 10.33 11.30
C GLY A 202 7.46 9.89 12.66
N THR A 203 6.68 10.77 13.26
CA THR A 203 5.88 10.52 14.48
C THR A 203 4.43 10.24 14.10
N MET A 204 3.69 9.61 15.01
CA MET A 204 2.27 9.33 14.83
C MET A 204 1.53 9.62 16.14
N THR A 205 0.52 10.49 16.08
CA THR A 205 -0.31 10.89 17.23
C THR A 205 -1.79 10.65 16.93
N PRO A 206 -2.57 10.11 17.87
CA PRO A 206 -4.01 9.95 17.68
C PRO A 206 -4.69 11.29 17.38
N CYS A 207 -5.65 11.28 16.45
CA CYS A 207 -6.43 12.47 16.12
C CYS A 207 -7.91 12.13 15.90
N LYS A 208 -8.76 13.17 15.84
CA LYS A 208 -10.15 13.03 15.44
C LYS A 208 -10.30 13.49 13.99
N PRO A 209 -10.71 12.62 13.07
CA PRO A 209 -11.03 13.03 11.71
C PRO A 209 -12.36 13.80 11.69
N THR A 210 -12.55 14.63 10.69
CA THR A 210 -13.84 15.23 10.38
C THR A 210 -14.80 14.20 9.77
N GLU A 211 -16.09 14.45 9.81
CA GLU A 211 -17.10 13.58 9.16
C GLU A 211 -16.78 13.39 7.67
N LYS A 212 -16.45 14.47 6.97
CA LYS A 212 -16.08 14.42 5.55
C LYS A 212 -14.86 13.54 5.29
N GLU A 213 -13.86 13.53 6.18
CA GLU A 213 -12.67 12.67 6.03
C GLU A 213 -13.00 11.18 6.28
N ILE A 214 -14.06 10.88 7.03
CA ILE A 214 -14.51 9.50 7.26
C ILE A 214 -15.34 9.00 6.07
N GLU A 215 -16.11 9.89 5.43
CA GLU A 215 -16.99 9.57 4.30
C GLU A 215 -16.21 9.42 2.97
N THR A 216 -14.98 9.99 2.90
CA THR A 216 -14.10 9.90 1.73
C THR A 216 -13.34 8.58 1.68
#